data_be09a35e2c0a7517c5f36742a4c115d3
#
_entry.id   be09a35e2c0a7517c5f36742a4c115d3
#
_cell.length_a   1.000
_cell.length_b   1.000
_cell.length_c   1.000
_cell.angle_alpha   90.00
_cell.angle_beta   90.00
_cell.angle_gamma   90.00
#
_symmetry.space_group_name_H-M   'P 1'
#
loop_
_entity.id
_entity.type
_entity.pdbx_description
1 polymer ?
#
loop_
_entity_poly.entity_id
_entity_poly.type
_entity_poly.pdbx_seq_one_letter_code
_entity_poly.pdbx_strand_id
1 'polypeptide(L)'
;MTKKKIKGLRDIYKKYDVFFIDLWGVMHNGIELYPGAIQVLENLYKIKKRFVLMSNAPRPAKDVEKFLLNLNMKENFVKNVFTSGEAALRSLKKNFYGKNFYHLGPSRDKSLFKGLDKNNKSLREANRNLAEIVQKDLNKKDEYESGCG
;
A
#
# COMPACT_ATOMS: atom_id res chain seq x y z
N MET A 1 -23.81 0.95 30.19
CA MET A 1 -22.63 1.82 29.99
C MET A 1 -22.91 2.77 28.83
N THR A 2 -23.10 4.04 29.10
CA THR A 2 -23.31 5.09 28.09
C THR A 2 -22.01 5.29 27.30
N LYS A 3 -22.03 5.00 26.00
CA LYS A 3 -20.87 5.25 25.11
C LYS A 3 -20.63 6.76 25.01
N LYS A 4 -19.58 7.26 25.65
CA LYS A 4 -19.20 8.66 25.56
C LYS A 4 -18.83 8.99 24.12
N LYS A 5 -19.56 9.88 23.47
CA LYS A 5 -19.28 10.31 22.08
C LYS A 5 -17.99 11.12 22.07
N ILE A 6 -16.97 10.64 21.34
CA ILE A 6 -15.69 11.33 21.15
C ILE A 6 -15.89 12.42 20.10
N LYS A 7 -15.50 13.66 20.42
CA LYS A 7 -15.58 14.81 19.51
C LYS A 7 -14.32 14.99 18.64
N GLY A 8 -13.23 14.31 19.00
CA GLY A 8 -11.98 14.37 18.27
C GLY A 8 -10.84 13.70 19.02
N LEU A 9 -9.67 13.60 18.37
CA LEU A 9 -8.48 12.98 18.94
C LEU A 9 -8.03 13.64 20.25
N ARG A 10 -8.27 14.95 20.40
CA ARG A 10 -7.98 15.71 21.64
C ARG A 10 -8.60 15.13 22.90
N ASP A 11 -9.69 14.37 22.78
CA ASP A 11 -10.38 13.78 23.93
C ASP A 11 -9.71 12.51 24.44
N ILE A 12 -8.88 11.88 23.60
CA ILE A 12 -8.34 10.55 23.87
C ILE A 12 -6.82 10.44 23.75
N TYR A 13 -6.11 11.39 23.11
CA TYR A 13 -4.69 11.26 22.79
C TYR A 13 -3.79 10.97 23.98
N LYS A 14 -4.18 11.43 25.20
CA LYS A 14 -3.41 11.17 26.42
C LYS A 14 -3.38 9.69 26.82
N LYS A 15 -4.36 8.91 26.37
CA LYS A 15 -4.50 7.49 26.72
C LYS A 15 -3.64 6.55 25.87
N TYR A 16 -3.05 7.06 24.78
CA TYR A 16 -2.31 6.26 23.82
C TYR A 16 -0.92 6.83 23.57
N ASP A 17 0.05 5.96 23.36
CA ASP A 17 1.45 6.34 23.11
C ASP A 17 1.81 6.29 21.63
N VAL A 18 1.08 5.51 20.85
CA VAL A 18 1.30 5.32 19.41
C VAL A 18 -0.03 5.44 18.67
N PHE A 19 0.00 6.09 17.50
CA PHE A 19 -1.15 6.28 16.63
C PHE A 19 -0.86 5.66 15.27
N PHE A 20 -1.75 4.77 14.82
CA PHE A 20 -1.77 4.27 13.46
C PHE A 20 -2.81 5.08 12.70
N ILE A 21 -2.38 5.80 11.68
CA ILE A 21 -3.20 6.78 10.94
C ILE A 21 -3.24 6.37 9.49
N ASP A 22 -4.43 6.13 8.96
CA ASP A 22 -4.63 5.83 7.56
C ASP A 22 -4.34 7.06 6.68
N LEU A 23 -3.94 6.83 5.43
CA LEU A 23 -3.59 7.89 4.49
C LEU A 23 -4.77 8.31 3.63
N TRP A 24 -5.33 7.40 2.84
CA TRP A 24 -6.37 7.73 1.87
C TRP A 24 -7.70 8.06 2.56
N GLY A 25 -8.26 9.22 2.24
CA GLY A 25 -9.52 9.69 2.85
C GLY A 25 -9.37 10.22 4.29
N VAL A 26 -8.19 10.08 4.91
CA VAL A 26 -7.88 10.57 6.26
C VAL A 26 -6.86 11.70 6.23
N MET A 27 -5.75 11.50 5.53
CA MET A 27 -4.69 12.51 5.40
C MET A 27 -4.79 13.29 4.10
N HIS A 28 -5.28 12.68 3.03
CA HIS A 28 -5.42 13.28 1.70
C HIS A 28 -6.54 12.65 0.87
N ASN A 29 -6.97 13.34 -0.18
CA ASN A 29 -7.93 12.86 -1.18
C ASN A 29 -7.28 12.40 -2.50
N GLY A 30 -5.95 12.35 -2.56
CA GLY A 30 -5.17 12.02 -3.76
C GLY A 30 -4.71 13.24 -4.56
N ILE A 31 -5.28 14.42 -4.29
CA ILE A 31 -4.95 15.69 -4.94
C ILE A 31 -4.30 16.65 -3.93
N GLU A 32 -4.82 16.70 -2.72
CA GLU A 32 -4.36 17.60 -1.66
C GLU A 32 -4.39 16.94 -0.28
N LEU A 33 -3.62 17.51 0.63
CA LEU A 33 -3.62 17.13 2.04
C LEU A 33 -4.78 17.84 2.76
N TYR A 34 -5.41 17.15 3.71
CA TYR A 34 -6.42 17.77 4.56
C TYR A 34 -5.75 18.63 5.64
N PRO A 35 -5.97 19.95 5.68
CA PRO A 35 -5.30 20.86 6.62
C PRO A 35 -5.49 20.46 8.08
N GLY A 36 -6.71 20.05 8.45
CA GLY A 36 -7.01 19.59 9.81
C GLY A 36 -6.26 18.32 10.21
N ALA A 37 -6.04 17.39 9.28
CA ALA A 37 -5.27 16.19 9.53
C ALA A 37 -3.78 16.50 9.71
N ILE A 38 -3.23 17.42 8.90
CA ILE A 38 -1.85 17.89 9.05
C ILE A 38 -1.66 18.58 10.41
N GLN A 39 -2.60 19.40 10.84
CA GLN A 39 -2.54 20.03 12.16
C GLN A 39 -2.53 19.02 13.31
N VAL A 40 -3.26 17.90 13.15
CA VAL A 40 -3.22 16.79 14.12
C VAL A 40 -1.82 16.17 14.18
N LEU A 41 -1.18 15.89 13.04
CA LEU A 41 0.20 15.37 13.01
C LEU A 41 1.20 16.32 13.66
N GLU A 42 1.07 17.63 13.37
CA GLU A 42 1.91 18.66 13.99
C GLU A 42 1.78 18.68 15.51
N ASN A 43 0.55 18.57 16.00
CA ASN A 43 0.29 18.54 17.43
C ASN A 43 0.85 17.27 18.08
N LEU A 44 0.64 16.10 17.47
CA LEU A 44 1.23 14.84 17.95
C LEU A 44 2.77 14.92 17.97
N TYR A 45 3.36 15.49 16.94
CA TYR A 45 4.81 15.68 16.85
C TYR A 45 5.34 16.61 17.94
N LYS A 46 4.70 17.76 18.15
CA LYS A 46 5.07 18.74 19.19
C LYS A 46 5.07 18.13 20.59
N ILE A 47 4.10 17.27 20.88
CA ILE A 47 3.98 16.60 22.19
C ILE A 47 4.72 15.26 22.24
N LYS A 48 5.59 14.96 21.24
CA LYS A 48 6.43 13.77 21.14
C LYS A 48 5.65 12.43 21.17
N LYS A 49 4.40 12.43 20.73
CA LYS A 49 3.66 11.19 20.51
C LYS A 49 4.12 10.52 19.22
N ARG A 50 4.25 9.20 19.26
CA ARG A 50 4.63 8.41 18.07
C ARG A 50 3.43 8.19 17.18
N PHE A 51 3.64 8.22 15.87
CA PHE A 51 2.63 7.83 14.89
C PHE A 51 3.25 7.14 13.69
N VAL A 52 2.45 6.30 13.03
CA VAL A 52 2.78 5.62 11.78
C VAL A 52 1.66 5.94 10.80
N LEU A 53 2.04 6.42 9.63
CA LEU A 53 1.13 6.66 8.51
C LEU A 53 0.99 5.36 7.73
N MET A 54 -0.15 4.71 7.83
CA MET A 54 -0.40 3.41 7.22
C MET A 54 -1.14 3.55 5.89
N SER A 55 -0.81 2.70 4.95
CA SER A 55 -1.51 2.62 3.67
C SER A 55 -1.64 1.17 3.20
N ASN A 56 -2.78 0.85 2.62
CA ASN A 56 -3.01 -0.40 1.90
C ASN A 56 -2.41 -0.40 0.49
N ALA A 57 -1.66 0.64 0.09
CA ALA A 57 -1.01 0.72 -1.21
C ALA A 57 -0.07 -0.48 -1.45
N PRO A 58 -0.21 -1.22 -2.56
CA PRO A 58 0.66 -2.35 -2.90
C PRO A 58 2.00 -1.88 -3.49
N ARG A 59 2.59 -0.84 -2.93
CA ARG A 59 3.85 -0.20 -3.37
C ARG A 59 4.81 -0.04 -2.20
N PRO A 60 6.14 -0.02 -2.45
CA PRO A 60 7.12 0.29 -1.43
C PRO A 60 6.82 1.62 -0.72
N ALA A 61 7.13 1.73 0.56
CA ALA A 61 6.93 2.96 1.33
C ALA A 61 7.53 4.19 0.66
N LYS A 62 8.72 4.07 0.07
CA LYS A 62 9.41 5.16 -0.67
C LYS A 62 8.60 5.76 -1.81
N ASP A 63 7.77 5.00 -2.48
CA ASP A 63 6.93 5.52 -3.57
C ASP A 63 5.78 6.36 -3.00
N VAL A 64 5.22 5.94 -1.86
CA VAL A 64 4.18 6.70 -1.16
C VAL A 64 4.76 7.93 -0.48
N GLU A 65 5.96 7.86 0.11
CA GLU A 65 6.69 9.01 0.65
C GLU A 65 6.87 10.10 -0.41
N LYS A 66 7.36 9.74 -1.61
CA LYS A 66 7.51 10.68 -2.74
C LYS A 66 6.18 11.32 -3.14
N PHE A 67 5.13 10.52 -3.19
CA PHE A 67 3.79 11.03 -3.49
C PHE A 67 3.33 12.06 -2.45
N LEU A 68 3.51 11.78 -1.16
CA LEU A 68 3.13 12.69 -0.07
C LEU A 68 3.99 13.97 -0.06
N LEU A 69 5.28 13.87 -0.40
CA LEU A 69 6.16 15.04 -0.57
C LEU A 69 5.67 15.94 -1.72
N ASN A 70 5.22 15.35 -2.83
CA ASN A 70 4.63 16.11 -3.94
C ASN A 70 3.33 16.81 -3.55
N LEU A 71 2.61 16.30 -2.54
CA LEU A 71 1.47 16.98 -1.93
C LEU A 71 1.89 18.00 -0.85
N ASN A 72 3.18 18.32 -0.71
CA ASN A 72 3.75 19.22 0.29
C ASN A 72 3.64 18.74 1.75
N MET A 73 3.57 17.43 1.99
CA MET A 73 3.71 16.91 3.34
C MET A 73 5.14 17.10 3.84
N LYS A 74 5.30 17.47 5.11
CA LYS A 74 6.62 17.68 5.73
C LYS A 74 7.46 16.39 5.73
N GLU A 75 8.73 16.52 5.43
CA GLU A 75 9.68 15.41 5.31
C GLU A 75 9.76 14.54 6.58
N ASN A 76 9.71 15.18 7.76
CA ASN A 76 9.75 14.47 9.04
C ASN A 76 8.49 13.62 9.31
N PHE A 77 7.37 13.89 8.63
CA PHE A 77 6.15 13.07 8.74
C PHE A 77 6.19 11.88 7.78
N VAL A 78 6.66 12.08 6.54
CA VAL A 78 6.69 11.01 5.53
C VAL A 78 7.62 9.86 5.92
N LYS A 79 8.64 10.09 6.74
CA LYS A 79 9.52 9.04 7.28
C LYS A 79 8.81 7.98 8.12
N ASN A 80 7.60 8.27 8.56
CA ASN A 80 6.77 7.37 9.34
C ASN A 80 5.75 6.58 8.49
N VAL A 81 5.89 6.59 7.15
CA VAL A 81 5.00 5.84 6.25
C VAL A 81 5.31 4.35 6.28
N PHE A 82 4.27 3.55 6.37
CA PHE A 82 4.33 2.10 6.21
C PHE A 82 3.20 1.62 5.30
N THR A 83 3.53 0.77 4.33
CA THR A 83 2.58 0.29 3.32
C THR A 83 2.45 -1.23 3.34
N SER A 84 1.33 -1.76 2.85
CA SER A 84 1.18 -3.21 2.64
C SER A 84 2.21 -3.73 1.63
N GLY A 85 2.55 -2.93 0.61
CA GLY A 85 3.62 -3.26 -0.34
C GLY A 85 5.00 -3.34 0.32
N GLU A 86 5.31 -2.47 1.29
CA GLU A 86 6.56 -2.56 2.04
C GLU A 86 6.62 -3.83 2.90
N ALA A 87 5.51 -4.21 3.55
CA ALA A 87 5.43 -5.46 4.31
C ALA A 87 5.66 -6.68 3.41
N ALA A 88 5.00 -6.71 2.24
CA ALA A 88 5.18 -7.77 1.25
C ALA A 88 6.64 -7.82 0.75
N LEU A 89 7.22 -6.67 0.39
CA LEU A 89 8.61 -6.58 -0.08
C LEU A 89 9.61 -7.12 0.95
N ARG A 90 9.42 -6.80 2.23
CA ARG A 90 10.26 -7.32 3.32
C ARG A 90 10.18 -8.85 3.42
N SER A 91 8.98 -9.42 3.28
CA SER A 91 8.76 -10.87 3.28
C SER A 91 9.38 -11.56 2.06
N LEU A 92 9.24 -10.95 0.88
CA LEU A 92 9.84 -11.44 -0.36
C LEU A 92 11.38 -11.44 -0.29
N LYS A 93 11.99 -10.37 0.23
CA LYS A 93 13.46 -10.27 0.42
C LYS A 93 14.01 -11.29 1.40
N LYS A 94 13.22 -11.72 2.37
CA LYS A 94 13.60 -12.78 3.32
C LYS A 94 13.43 -14.18 2.75
N ASN A 95 12.98 -14.33 1.50
CA ASN A 95 12.63 -15.61 0.87
C ASN A 95 11.63 -16.45 1.68
N PHE A 96 10.78 -15.80 2.50
CA PHE A 96 9.87 -16.47 3.41
C PHE A 96 8.86 -17.38 2.68
N TYR A 97 8.49 -17.00 1.46
CA TYR A 97 7.57 -17.75 0.59
C TYR A 97 8.28 -18.37 -0.63
N GLY A 98 9.60 -18.58 -0.54
CA GLY A 98 10.41 -19.04 -1.65
C GLY A 98 10.81 -17.92 -2.62
N LYS A 99 11.33 -18.31 -3.78
CA LYS A 99 11.86 -17.37 -4.79
C LYS A 99 10.93 -17.14 -5.97
N ASN A 100 9.93 -18.01 -6.13
CA ASN A 100 8.99 -17.96 -7.25
C ASN A 100 7.65 -17.41 -6.75
N PHE A 101 7.19 -16.33 -7.33
CA PHE A 101 5.89 -15.74 -7.02
C PHE A 101 5.28 -15.10 -8.26
N TYR A 102 3.98 -15.02 -8.26
CA TYR A 102 3.20 -14.45 -9.34
C TYR A 102 2.57 -13.14 -8.88
N HIS A 103 2.63 -12.10 -9.73
CA HIS A 103 2.02 -10.82 -9.47
C HIS A 103 0.76 -10.63 -10.31
N LEU A 104 -0.39 -10.53 -9.65
CA LEU A 104 -1.65 -10.05 -10.22
C LEU A 104 -1.83 -8.59 -9.83
N GLY A 105 -1.75 -7.68 -10.80
CA GLY A 105 -1.91 -6.25 -10.54
C GLY A 105 -1.48 -5.38 -11.71
N PRO A 106 -1.79 -4.08 -11.65
CA PRO A 106 -1.47 -3.14 -12.71
C PRO A 106 0.04 -2.88 -12.82
N SER A 107 0.47 -2.45 -14.02
CA SER A 107 1.88 -2.20 -14.31
C SER A 107 2.53 -1.16 -13.39
N ARG A 108 1.76 -0.23 -12.82
CA ARG A 108 2.24 0.78 -11.87
C ARG A 108 2.79 0.17 -10.57
N ASP A 109 2.37 -1.04 -10.20
CA ASP A 109 2.78 -1.70 -8.97
C ASP A 109 4.04 -2.56 -9.15
N LYS A 110 4.62 -2.62 -10.36
CA LYS A 110 5.90 -3.31 -10.64
C LYS A 110 7.07 -2.78 -9.84
N SER A 111 6.97 -1.58 -9.27
CA SER A 111 7.98 -1.03 -8.35
C SER A 111 8.21 -1.90 -7.12
N LEU A 112 7.19 -2.70 -6.71
CA LEU A 112 7.31 -3.67 -5.63
C LEU A 112 8.45 -4.67 -5.85
N PHE A 113 8.76 -5.01 -7.11
CA PHE A 113 9.76 -6.01 -7.47
C PHE A 113 11.13 -5.41 -7.79
N LYS A 114 11.28 -4.08 -7.74
CA LYS A 114 12.59 -3.43 -7.92
C LYS A 114 13.49 -3.78 -6.74
N GLY A 115 14.63 -4.46 -7.05
CA GLY A 115 15.60 -4.86 -6.02
C GLY A 115 15.37 -6.28 -5.44
N LEU A 116 14.39 -7.00 -5.94
CA LEU A 116 14.39 -8.45 -5.90
C LEU A 116 15.31 -8.93 -7.03
N ASP A 117 16.09 -9.97 -6.75
CA ASP A 117 17.20 -10.45 -7.55
C ASP A 117 16.93 -10.41 -9.07
N LYS A 118 17.80 -9.73 -9.82
CA LYS A 118 17.66 -9.58 -11.29
C LYS A 118 17.69 -10.90 -12.05
N ASN A 119 18.12 -11.98 -11.40
CA ASN A 119 18.18 -13.32 -11.96
C ASN A 119 16.85 -14.07 -11.98
N ASN A 120 15.77 -13.46 -11.46
CA ASN A 120 14.46 -14.10 -11.47
C ASN A 120 13.81 -14.01 -12.86
N LYS A 121 14.39 -14.74 -13.83
CA LYS A 121 13.82 -14.96 -15.18
C LYS A 121 12.40 -15.58 -15.08
N SER A 122 12.14 -16.31 -13.99
CA SER A 122 10.87 -16.99 -13.74
C SER A 122 9.66 -16.06 -13.61
N LEU A 123 9.82 -14.82 -13.14
CA LEU A 123 8.71 -13.84 -13.06
C LEU A 123 8.17 -13.43 -14.44
N ARG A 124 9.06 -13.25 -15.42
CA ARG A 124 8.65 -12.93 -16.81
C ARG A 124 8.07 -14.14 -17.52
N GLU A 125 8.57 -15.32 -17.20
CA GLU A 125 8.14 -16.60 -17.77
C GLU A 125 6.81 -17.05 -17.17
N ALA A 126 6.63 -16.96 -15.85
CA ALA A 126 5.35 -17.21 -15.17
C ALA A 126 4.25 -16.26 -15.64
N ASN A 127 4.56 -14.98 -15.84
CA ASN A 127 3.60 -14.00 -16.38
C ASN A 127 3.20 -14.32 -17.83
N ARG A 128 4.11 -14.87 -18.64
CA ARG A 128 3.82 -15.33 -20.01
C ARG A 128 2.97 -16.59 -19.99
N ASN A 129 3.37 -17.58 -19.20
CA ASN A 129 2.68 -18.85 -19.11
C ASN A 129 1.24 -18.71 -18.60
N LEU A 130 0.96 -17.79 -17.64
CA LEU A 130 -0.40 -17.58 -17.18
C LEU A 130 -1.24 -16.81 -18.19
N ALA A 131 -0.68 -15.81 -18.87
CA ALA A 131 -1.38 -15.13 -19.96
C ALA A 131 -1.77 -16.12 -21.06
N GLU A 132 -0.89 -17.09 -21.39
CA GLU A 132 -1.18 -18.15 -22.34
C GLU A 132 -2.23 -19.15 -21.82
N ILE A 133 -2.21 -19.51 -20.54
CA ILE A 133 -3.22 -20.36 -19.90
C ILE A 133 -4.57 -19.68 -19.90
N VAL A 134 -4.65 -18.44 -19.44
CA VAL A 134 -5.89 -17.65 -19.41
C VAL A 134 -6.45 -17.46 -20.82
N GLN A 135 -5.60 -17.20 -21.81
CA GLN A 135 -6.03 -17.07 -23.19
C GLN A 135 -6.56 -18.40 -23.77
N LYS A 136 -5.91 -19.53 -23.44
CA LYS A 136 -6.40 -20.86 -23.81
C LYS A 136 -7.74 -21.22 -23.18
N ASP A 137 -7.93 -20.83 -21.91
CA ASP A 137 -9.22 -21.08 -21.23
C ASP A 137 -10.34 -20.19 -21.75
N LEU A 138 -10.04 -18.94 -22.12
CA LEU A 138 -11.00 -18.05 -22.80
C LEU A 138 -11.39 -18.60 -24.18
N ASN A 139 -10.41 -19.01 -24.98
CA ASN A 139 -10.68 -19.57 -26.30
C ASN A 139 -11.50 -20.87 -26.25
N LYS A 140 -11.29 -21.72 -25.22
CA LYS A 140 -12.11 -22.91 -24.98
C LYS A 140 -13.56 -22.58 -24.64
N LYS A 141 -13.80 -21.47 -23.94
CA LYS A 141 -15.16 -21.02 -23.61
C LYS A 141 -15.92 -20.59 -24.84
N ASP A 142 -15.24 -19.87 -25.74
CA ASP A 142 -15.81 -19.43 -27.03
C ASP A 142 -16.14 -20.61 -27.96
N GLU A 143 -15.37 -21.71 -27.92
CA GLU A 143 -15.65 -22.94 -28.65
C GLU A 143 -16.88 -23.68 -28.10
N TYR A 144 -17.10 -23.66 -26.75
CA TYR A 144 -18.29 -24.28 -26.13
C TYR A 144 -19.59 -23.49 -26.42
N GLU A 145 -19.50 -22.16 -26.51
CA GLU A 145 -20.66 -21.32 -26.82
C GLU A 145 -21.02 -21.34 -28.30
N SER A 146 -20.07 -21.60 -29.21
CA SER A 146 -20.29 -21.68 -30.64
C SER A 146 -20.74 -23.06 -31.14
N GLY A 147 -20.69 -24.08 -30.32
CA GLY A 147 -21.07 -25.48 -30.64
C GLY A 147 -22.50 -25.87 -30.27
N CYS A 148 -23.29 -24.96 -29.68
CA CYS A 148 -24.72 -25.17 -29.38
C CYS A 148 -25.60 -24.31 -30.31
N GLY A 149 -25.56 -24.61 -31.62
CA GLY A 149 -26.41 -24.07 -32.64
C GLY A 149 -27.11 -25.18 -33.43
#